data_7a1e1fefd53d72e67e01dcaea5835ea3
#
_entry.id   7a1e1fefd53d72e67e01dcaea5835ea3
#
_cell.length_a   1.000
_cell.length_b   1.000
_cell.length_c   1.000
_cell.angle_alpha   90.00
_cell.angle_beta   90.00
_cell.angle_gamma   90.00
#
_symmetry.space_group_name_H-M   'P 1'
#
loop_
_entity.id
_entity.type
_entity.pdbx_description
1 polymer ?
#
loop_
_entity_poly.entity_id
_entity_poly.type
_entity_poly.pdbx_seq_one_letter_code
_entity_poly.pdbx_strand_id
1 'polypeptide(L)'
;MIGIPQSEGLRAGSQAISGVDDVEFTLNLIGQVFAAMWQANSPIATSEREGTLAAMIDIKPRDALEGMLIGQAIASHNAAMECYRRAMINEQTFEGRRENLNQGNKLSRTFAALIEALDRHRGKGQQRITVEHVNVHPGGQAIVGAVTSRSGSSPNSKEQAGATRAITHEPSTPMRSPDPEWEVMPIASGAGKAPV
;
A
#
# COMPACT_ATOMS: atom_id res chain seq x y z
N MET A 1 -42.84 -21.00 5.89
CA MET A 1 -42.03 -19.78 5.93
C MET A 1 -41.29 -19.78 7.27
N ILE A 2 -40.02 -20.17 7.28
CA ILE A 2 -39.17 -20.13 8.47
C ILE A 2 -38.63 -18.69 8.51
N GLY A 3 -39.21 -17.88 9.42
CA GLY A 3 -38.74 -16.51 9.65
C GLY A 3 -37.32 -16.58 10.23
N ILE A 4 -36.33 -16.08 9.50
CA ILE A 4 -34.99 -15.82 10.04
C ILE A 4 -35.18 -14.86 11.21
N PRO A 5 -34.73 -15.18 12.43
CA PRO A 5 -34.83 -14.25 13.54
C PRO A 5 -34.21 -12.92 13.16
N GLN A 6 -34.86 -11.80 13.45
CA GLN A 6 -34.35 -10.45 13.13
C GLN A 6 -32.91 -10.23 13.65
N SER A 7 -32.56 -10.88 14.78
CA SER A 7 -31.22 -10.89 15.35
C SER A 7 -30.16 -11.53 14.43
N GLU A 8 -30.52 -12.55 13.66
CA GLU A 8 -29.60 -13.28 12.79
C GLU A 8 -29.30 -12.46 11.52
N GLY A 9 -30.30 -11.78 10.97
CA GLY A 9 -30.13 -10.86 9.85
C GLY A 9 -29.26 -9.65 10.20
N LEU A 10 -29.42 -9.10 11.41
CA LEU A 10 -28.58 -7.99 11.89
C LEU A 10 -27.12 -8.40 12.08
N ARG A 11 -26.84 -9.59 12.63
CA ARG A 11 -25.49 -10.12 12.79
C ARG A 11 -24.82 -10.39 11.44
N ALA A 12 -25.55 -10.99 10.49
CA ALA A 12 -25.03 -11.20 9.14
C ALA A 12 -24.70 -9.87 8.44
N GLY A 13 -25.53 -8.83 8.62
CA GLY A 13 -25.25 -7.49 8.14
C GLY A 13 -24.02 -6.87 8.80
N SER A 14 -23.87 -7.04 10.12
CA SER A 14 -22.69 -6.58 10.86
C SER A 14 -21.41 -7.25 10.35
N GLN A 15 -21.42 -8.57 10.20
CA GLN A 15 -20.30 -9.32 9.67
C GLN A 15 -19.88 -8.83 8.27
N ALA A 16 -20.86 -8.52 7.41
CA ALA A 16 -20.57 -8.05 6.05
C ALA A 16 -19.93 -6.65 6.02
N ILE A 17 -20.26 -5.77 6.99
CA ILE A 17 -19.82 -4.37 7.01
C ILE A 17 -18.51 -4.19 7.80
N SER A 18 -18.38 -4.88 8.93
CA SER A 18 -17.30 -4.65 9.89
C SER A 18 -16.35 -5.83 10.06
N GLY A 19 -16.69 -7.00 9.53
CA GLY A 19 -15.92 -8.23 9.71
C GLY A 19 -16.22 -8.99 11.01
N VAL A 20 -17.15 -8.49 11.83
CA VAL A 20 -17.59 -9.14 13.07
C VAL A 20 -19.12 -9.15 13.19
N ASP A 21 -19.66 -10.10 13.94
CA ASP A 21 -21.09 -10.25 14.16
C ASP A 21 -21.65 -9.35 15.29
N ASP A 22 -20.82 -8.43 15.82
CA ASP A 22 -21.19 -7.48 16.85
C ASP A 22 -21.87 -6.26 16.23
N VAL A 23 -23.17 -6.11 16.54
CA VAL A 23 -24.01 -5.03 16.00
C VAL A 23 -23.61 -3.68 16.57
N GLU A 24 -23.28 -3.59 17.86
CA GLU A 24 -22.92 -2.33 18.51
C GLU A 24 -21.60 -1.77 17.98
N PHE A 25 -20.59 -2.63 17.86
CA PHE A 25 -19.33 -2.28 17.21
C PHE A 25 -19.55 -1.77 15.79
N THR A 26 -20.36 -2.47 15.01
CA THR A 26 -20.64 -2.10 13.61
C THR A 26 -21.35 -0.77 13.49
N LEU A 27 -22.37 -0.52 14.31
CA LEU A 27 -23.08 0.76 14.31
C LEU A 27 -22.17 1.92 14.73
N ASN A 28 -21.29 1.69 15.71
CA ASN A 28 -20.30 2.67 16.12
C ASN A 28 -19.31 2.99 14.98
N LEU A 29 -18.78 1.96 14.33
CA LEU A 29 -17.87 2.12 13.18
C LEU A 29 -18.53 2.90 12.03
N ILE A 30 -19.76 2.55 11.65
CA ILE A 30 -20.54 3.27 10.63
C ILE A 30 -20.73 4.73 11.04
N GLY A 31 -21.11 4.98 12.31
CA GLY A 31 -21.26 6.31 12.85
C GLY A 31 -19.99 7.15 12.74
N GLN A 32 -18.83 6.58 13.07
CA GLN A 32 -17.53 7.24 12.93
C GLN A 32 -17.20 7.56 11.46
N VAL A 33 -17.42 6.61 10.55
CA VAL A 33 -17.17 6.82 9.12
C VAL A 33 -18.06 7.94 8.58
N PHE A 34 -19.36 7.95 8.90
CA PHE A 34 -20.28 9.01 8.46
C PHE A 34 -19.95 10.37 9.09
N ALA A 35 -19.53 10.40 10.35
CA ALA A 35 -19.11 11.64 11.02
C ALA A 35 -17.83 12.22 10.40
N ALA A 36 -16.94 11.38 9.86
CA ALA A 36 -15.74 11.79 9.17
C ALA A 36 -15.96 12.26 7.73
N MET A 37 -17.15 12.03 7.16
CA MET A 37 -17.49 12.52 5.83
C MET A 37 -17.81 14.01 5.89
N TRP A 38 -17.37 14.76 4.86
CA TRP A 38 -17.59 16.19 4.80
C TRP A 38 -19.09 16.54 4.68
N GLN A 39 -19.57 17.32 5.63
CA GLN A 39 -20.95 17.82 5.66
C GLN A 39 -20.96 19.36 5.52
N ALA A 40 -20.87 19.87 4.30
CA ALA A 40 -20.95 21.31 4.05
C ALA A 40 -22.38 21.84 4.32
N ASN A 41 -22.73 22.05 5.59
CA ASN A 41 -24.02 22.59 6.04
C ASN A 41 -25.26 21.82 5.53
N SER A 42 -25.08 20.61 5.03
CA SER A 42 -26.16 19.75 4.54
C SER A 42 -25.97 18.34 5.09
N PRO A 43 -27.01 17.66 5.51
CA PRO A 43 -26.89 16.25 5.87
C PRO A 43 -26.36 15.48 4.66
N ILE A 44 -25.47 14.51 4.92
CA ILE A 44 -24.94 13.60 3.88
C ILE A 44 -26.12 13.03 3.12
N ALA A 45 -26.12 13.13 1.80
CA ALA A 45 -27.16 12.59 0.96
C ALA A 45 -27.32 11.07 1.21
N THR A 46 -28.54 10.57 1.16
CA THR A 46 -28.81 9.14 1.37
C THR A 46 -28.00 8.28 0.41
N SER A 47 -27.84 8.71 -0.85
CA SER A 47 -27.02 8.04 -1.86
C SER A 47 -25.54 7.92 -1.49
N GLU A 48 -24.97 8.92 -0.81
CA GLU A 48 -23.57 8.89 -0.34
C GLU A 48 -23.39 7.89 0.81
N ARG A 49 -24.37 7.81 1.71
CA ARG A 49 -24.37 6.81 2.79
C ARG A 49 -24.49 5.40 2.25
N GLU A 50 -25.42 5.19 1.34
CA GLU A 50 -25.62 3.90 0.67
C GLU A 50 -24.38 3.48 -0.11
N GLY A 51 -23.76 4.39 -0.86
CA GLY A 51 -22.50 4.14 -1.57
C GLY A 51 -21.35 3.80 -0.64
N THR A 52 -21.26 4.48 0.51
CA THR A 52 -20.24 4.19 1.55
C THR A 52 -20.43 2.80 2.15
N LEU A 53 -21.64 2.43 2.51
CA LEU A 53 -21.95 1.10 3.04
C LEU A 53 -21.70 0.02 1.99
N ALA A 54 -22.11 0.26 0.74
CA ALA A 54 -21.84 -0.65 -0.37
C ALA A 54 -20.34 -0.89 -0.55
N ALA A 55 -19.51 0.17 -0.47
CA ALA A 55 -18.06 0.04 -0.55
C ALA A 55 -17.48 -0.77 0.61
N MET A 56 -17.95 -0.57 1.86
CA MET A 56 -17.52 -1.37 3.02
C MET A 56 -17.84 -2.85 2.81
N ILE A 57 -19.04 -3.16 2.35
CA ILE A 57 -19.49 -4.53 2.10
C ILE A 57 -18.70 -5.19 0.97
N ASP A 58 -18.43 -4.46 -0.12
CA ASP A 58 -17.74 -5.02 -1.30
C ASP A 58 -16.27 -5.39 -1.03
N ILE A 59 -15.61 -4.62 -0.14
CA ILE A 59 -14.22 -4.91 0.28
C ILE A 59 -14.16 -6.18 1.16
N LYS A 60 -15.28 -6.60 1.76
CA LYS A 60 -15.42 -7.84 2.55
C LYS A 60 -14.43 -7.93 3.70
N PRO A 61 -14.61 -7.14 4.76
CA PRO A 61 -13.78 -7.25 5.95
C PRO A 61 -13.92 -8.63 6.58
N ARG A 62 -12.82 -9.16 7.11
CA ARG A 62 -12.74 -10.49 7.72
C ARG A 62 -12.76 -10.45 9.24
N ASP A 63 -12.35 -9.33 9.80
CA ASP A 63 -12.26 -9.08 11.24
C ASP A 63 -12.42 -7.58 11.55
N ALA A 64 -12.46 -7.25 12.84
CA ALA A 64 -12.64 -5.88 13.32
C ALA A 64 -11.53 -4.92 12.84
N LEU A 65 -10.28 -5.40 12.75
CA LEU A 65 -9.16 -4.58 12.31
C LEU A 65 -9.32 -4.21 10.83
N GLU A 66 -9.70 -5.16 9.99
CA GLU A 66 -10.01 -4.89 8.59
C GLU A 66 -11.19 -3.89 8.46
N GLY A 67 -12.25 -4.06 9.26
CA GLY A 67 -13.37 -3.12 9.30
C GLY A 67 -12.92 -1.70 9.62
N MET A 68 -12.07 -1.52 10.63
CA MET A 68 -11.51 -0.22 11.00
C MET A 68 -10.61 0.37 9.91
N LEU A 69 -9.72 -0.44 9.30
CA LEU A 69 -8.85 0.00 8.20
C LEU A 69 -9.66 0.45 6.99
N ILE A 70 -10.70 -0.31 6.62
CA ILE A 70 -11.60 0.02 5.52
C ILE A 70 -12.35 1.33 5.80
N GLY A 71 -12.89 1.50 7.01
CA GLY A 71 -13.55 2.73 7.42
C GLY A 71 -12.64 3.96 7.30
N GLN A 72 -11.40 3.86 7.80
CA GLN A 72 -10.40 4.93 7.66
C GLN A 72 -9.99 5.19 6.21
N ALA A 73 -9.85 4.14 5.40
CA ALA A 73 -9.53 4.28 3.98
C ALA A 73 -10.62 5.05 3.24
N ILE A 74 -11.89 4.70 3.45
CA ILE A 74 -13.03 5.40 2.85
C ILE A 74 -13.08 6.86 3.32
N ALA A 75 -12.90 7.13 4.61
CA ALA A 75 -12.87 8.49 5.15
C ALA A 75 -11.72 9.32 4.53
N SER A 76 -10.52 8.74 4.42
CA SER A 76 -9.37 9.40 3.78
C SER A 76 -9.61 9.68 2.30
N HIS A 77 -10.22 8.75 1.59
CA HIS A 77 -10.59 8.93 0.18
C HIS A 77 -11.57 10.08 0.00
N ASN A 78 -12.67 10.08 0.76
CA ASN A 78 -13.70 11.12 0.67
C ASN A 78 -13.14 12.51 1.02
N ALA A 79 -12.29 12.60 2.04
CA ALA A 79 -11.63 13.85 2.40
C ALA A 79 -10.67 14.34 1.32
N ALA A 80 -9.92 13.43 0.66
CA ALA A 80 -9.06 13.77 -0.47
C ALA A 80 -9.87 14.30 -1.65
N MET A 81 -10.97 13.64 -1.99
CA MET A 81 -11.85 14.05 -3.08
C MET A 81 -12.47 15.42 -2.83
N GLU A 82 -12.86 15.71 -1.59
CA GLU A 82 -13.37 17.04 -1.23
C GLU A 82 -12.28 18.12 -1.31
N CYS A 83 -11.04 17.83 -0.91
CA CYS A 83 -9.93 18.75 -1.10
C CYS A 83 -9.68 19.03 -2.60
N TYR A 84 -9.67 18.00 -3.45
CA TYR A 84 -9.55 18.18 -4.90
C TYR A 84 -10.70 18.97 -5.48
N ARG A 85 -11.94 18.70 -5.09
CA ARG A 85 -13.11 19.46 -5.51
C ARG A 85 -12.98 20.94 -5.16
N ARG A 86 -12.55 21.25 -3.92
CA ARG A 86 -12.33 22.64 -3.47
C ARG A 86 -11.24 23.33 -4.26
N ALA A 87 -10.16 22.61 -4.56
CA ALA A 87 -9.07 23.16 -5.36
C ALA A 87 -9.51 23.58 -6.77
N MET A 88 -10.57 22.97 -7.31
CA MET A 88 -11.09 23.24 -8.67
C MET A 88 -12.20 24.29 -8.73
N ILE A 89 -12.57 24.91 -7.61
CA ILE A 89 -13.52 26.03 -7.60
C ILE A 89 -12.89 27.21 -8.33
N ASN A 90 -13.62 27.84 -9.25
CA ASN A 90 -13.10 28.92 -10.11
C ASN A 90 -12.64 30.14 -9.31
N GLU A 91 -13.40 30.51 -8.27
CA GLU A 91 -13.14 31.67 -7.41
C GLU A 91 -12.12 31.38 -6.31
N GLN A 92 -11.51 30.17 -6.30
CA GLN A 92 -10.54 29.79 -5.29
C GLN A 92 -9.27 30.63 -5.43
N THR A 93 -8.78 31.14 -4.28
CA THR A 93 -7.49 31.85 -4.23
C THR A 93 -6.34 30.90 -4.57
N PHE A 94 -5.23 31.44 -5.05
CA PHE A 94 -4.02 30.64 -5.30
C PHE A 94 -3.56 29.86 -4.07
N GLU A 95 -3.58 30.51 -2.91
CA GLU A 95 -3.19 29.88 -1.64
C GLU A 95 -4.16 28.79 -1.21
N GLY A 96 -5.47 29.06 -1.27
CA GLY A 96 -6.49 28.05 -0.97
C GLY A 96 -6.43 26.85 -1.90
N ARG A 97 -6.19 27.09 -3.20
CA ARG A 97 -5.99 26.02 -4.18
C ARG A 97 -4.76 25.17 -3.84
N ARG A 98 -3.62 25.83 -3.56
CA ARG A 98 -2.38 25.16 -3.18
C ARG A 98 -2.55 24.31 -1.94
N GLU A 99 -3.19 24.86 -0.90
CA GLU A 99 -3.39 24.14 0.37
C GLU A 99 -4.33 22.94 0.18
N ASN A 100 -5.44 23.11 -0.52
CA ASN A 100 -6.34 22.00 -0.81
C ASN A 100 -5.65 20.87 -1.60
N LEU A 101 -4.82 21.19 -2.59
CA LEU A 101 -4.04 20.20 -3.34
C LEU A 101 -3.01 19.49 -2.43
N ASN A 102 -2.35 20.23 -1.53
CA ASN A 102 -1.41 19.66 -0.57
C ASN A 102 -2.09 18.67 0.39
N GLN A 103 -3.25 19.05 0.94
CA GLN A 103 -4.02 18.18 1.82
C GLN A 103 -4.56 16.96 1.06
N GLY A 104 -5.12 17.15 -0.13
CA GLY A 104 -5.58 16.06 -0.99
C GLY A 104 -4.46 15.05 -1.26
N ASN A 105 -3.25 15.51 -1.58
CA ASN A 105 -2.09 14.66 -1.82
C ASN A 105 -1.64 13.90 -0.56
N LYS A 106 -1.70 14.52 0.63
CA LYS A 106 -1.39 13.84 1.91
C LYS A 106 -2.41 12.74 2.19
N LEU A 107 -3.71 13.04 2.05
CA LEU A 107 -4.80 12.09 2.27
C LEU A 107 -4.77 10.93 1.26
N SER A 108 -4.42 11.19 0.00
CA SER A 108 -4.24 10.13 -1.01
C SER A 108 -3.10 9.17 -0.65
N ARG A 109 -2.00 9.67 -0.08
CA ARG A 109 -0.92 8.81 0.44
C ARG A 109 -1.35 8.02 1.66
N THR A 110 -2.14 8.63 2.56
CA THR A 110 -2.73 7.92 3.70
C THR A 110 -3.64 6.80 3.22
N PHE A 111 -4.51 7.06 2.24
CA PHE A 111 -5.35 6.04 1.62
C PHE A 111 -4.51 4.87 1.08
N ALA A 112 -3.48 5.15 0.29
CA ALA A 112 -2.60 4.12 -0.26
C ALA A 112 -1.93 3.29 0.86
N ALA A 113 -1.42 3.95 1.91
CA ALA A 113 -0.81 3.28 3.06
C ALA A 113 -1.80 2.36 3.82
N LEU A 114 -3.07 2.77 3.94
CA LEU A 114 -4.12 1.96 4.57
C LEU A 114 -4.46 0.72 3.72
N ILE A 115 -4.52 0.87 2.39
CA ILE A 115 -4.71 -0.27 1.48
C ILE A 115 -3.52 -1.25 1.56
N GLU A 116 -2.28 -0.75 1.59
CA GLU A 116 -1.10 -1.59 1.79
C GLU A 116 -1.12 -2.31 3.16
N ALA A 117 -1.58 -1.62 4.22
CA ALA A 117 -1.72 -2.23 5.55
C ALA A 117 -2.76 -3.35 5.53
N LEU A 118 -3.90 -3.14 4.87
CA LEU A 118 -4.94 -4.14 4.68
C LEU A 118 -4.41 -5.36 3.88
N ASP A 119 -3.70 -5.13 2.79
CA ASP A 119 -3.11 -6.20 1.99
C ASP A 119 -2.05 -6.99 2.76
N ARG A 120 -1.21 -6.32 3.57
CA ARG A 120 -0.27 -7.00 4.48
C ARG A 120 -0.98 -7.83 5.52
N HIS A 121 -2.04 -7.30 6.14
CA HIS A 121 -2.86 -8.03 7.11
C HIS A 121 -3.51 -9.28 6.48
N ARG A 122 -3.94 -9.17 5.24
CA ARG A 122 -4.49 -10.28 4.45
C ARG A 122 -3.47 -11.29 3.96
N GLY A 123 -2.19 -11.08 4.25
CA GLY A 123 -1.11 -11.97 3.83
C GLY A 123 -0.73 -11.85 2.36
N LYS A 124 -1.24 -10.84 1.62
CA LYS A 124 -0.91 -10.63 0.20
C LYS A 124 0.50 -10.06 0.00
N GLY A 125 1.13 -9.54 1.06
CA GLY A 125 2.48 -8.97 1.02
C GLY A 125 3.61 -9.95 1.32
N GLN A 126 3.33 -11.24 1.54
CA GLN A 126 4.38 -12.22 1.80
C GLN A 126 5.11 -12.60 0.51
N GLN A 127 6.35 -12.17 0.39
CA GLN A 127 7.25 -12.69 -0.62
C GLN A 127 7.50 -14.18 -0.34
N ARG A 128 6.96 -15.05 -1.19
CA ARG A 128 7.19 -16.50 -1.09
C ARG A 128 8.56 -16.79 -1.64
N ILE A 129 9.57 -16.84 -0.77
CA ILE A 129 10.92 -17.28 -1.16
C ILE A 129 10.89 -18.80 -1.18
N THR A 130 10.89 -19.39 -2.38
CA THR A 130 11.10 -20.82 -2.57
C THR A 130 12.60 -21.04 -2.69
N VAL A 131 13.20 -21.62 -1.65
CA VAL A 131 14.61 -22.06 -1.70
C VAL A 131 14.65 -23.46 -2.29
N GLU A 132 15.02 -23.58 -3.55
CA GLU A 132 15.30 -24.86 -4.18
C GLU A 132 16.74 -25.27 -3.84
N HIS A 133 16.89 -26.35 -3.08
CA HIS A 133 18.19 -26.96 -2.87
C HIS A 133 18.58 -27.80 -4.10
N VAL A 134 19.44 -27.23 -4.93
CA VAL A 134 20.01 -27.94 -6.07
C VAL A 134 21.31 -28.63 -5.64
N ASN A 135 21.28 -29.97 -5.50
CA ASN A 135 22.47 -30.76 -5.27
C ASN A 135 23.22 -30.98 -6.61
N VAL A 136 24.33 -30.32 -6.78
CA VAL A 136 25.21 -30.50 -7.95
C VAL A 136 26.31 -31.49 -7.60
N HIS A 137 26.29 -32.64 -8.25
CA HIS A 137 27.38 -33.65 -8.12
C HIS A 137 28.65 -33.15 -8.80
N PRO A 138 29.84 -33.60 -8.38
CA PRO A 138 31.10 -33.23 -9.01
C PRO A 138 31.08 -33.50 -10.53
N GLY A 139 31.25 -32.46 -11.35
CA GLY A 139 31.17 -32.51 -12.82
C GLY A 139 29.82 -32.14 -13.44
N GLY A 140 28.78 -31.87 -12.63
CA GLY A 140 27.47 -31.37 -13.10
C GLY A 140 27.43 -29.85 -13.23
N GLN A 141 26.67 -29.35 -14.18
CA GLN A 141 26.34 -27.93 -14.28
C GLN A 141 24.87 -27.71 -13.83
N ALA A 142 24.65 -26.75 -12.93
CA ALA A 142 23.29 -26.32 -12.53
C ALA A 142 23.00 -24.93 -13.05
N ILE A 143 21.87 -24.77 -13.74
CA ILE A 143 21.34 -23.48 -14.13
C ILE A 143 20.30 -23.07 -13.08
N VAL A 144 20.61 -22.07 -12.25
CA VAL A 144 19.67 -21.52 -11.27
C VAL A 144 19.01 -20.30 -11.87
N GLY A 145 17.75 -20.42 -12.25
CA GLY A 145 16.94 -19.35 -12.81
C GLY A 145 15.55 -19.83 -13.21
N ALA A 146 14.57 -18.93 -13.25
CA ALA A 146 13.22 -19.24 -13.71
C ALA A 146 13.26 -19.50 -15.23
N VAL A 147 13.26 -20.77 -15.63
CA VAL A 147 13.11 -21.15 -17.03
C VAL A 147 11.61 -21.15 -17.38
N THR A 148 11.13 -20.08 -18.02
CA THR A 148 9.82 -20.08 -18.65
C THR A 148 9.89 -20.89 -19.93
N SER A 149 9.52 -22.18 -19.88
CA SER A 149 9.31 -22.98 -21.07
C SER A 149 8.08 -22.47 -21.82
N ARG A 150 8.30 -21.73 -22.92
CA ARG A 150 7.27 -21.52 -23.93
C ARG A 150 7.04 -22.84 -24.65
N SER A 151 5.98 -23.55 -24.33
CA SER A 151 5.47 -24.64 -25.14
C SER A 151 4.82 -24.07 -26.41
N GLY A 152 5.49 -24.20 -27.53
CA GLY A 152 4.98 -23.76 -28.82
C GLY A 152 5.87 -24.30 -29.95
N SER A 153 5.58 -25.53 -30.35
CA SER A 153 5.72 -26.19 -31.67
C SER A 153 6.81 -25.74 -32.64
N SER A 154 7.57 -26.75 -33.00
CA SER A 154 8.08 -27.15 -34.35
C SER A 154 9.50 -26.77 -34.72
N PRO A 155 10.22 -27.74 -35.32
CA PRO A 155 11.66 -27.64 -35.51
C PRO A 155 11.95 -27.02 -36.87
N ASN A 156 12.78 -26.01 -36.91
CA ASN A 156 13.54 -25.73 -38.11
C ASN A 156 14.99 -25.39 -37.72
N SER A 157 15.83 -26.39 -38.00
CA SER A 157 17.27 -26.30 -37.94
C SER A 157 17.77 -25.23 -38.88
N LYS A 158 18.43 -24.20 -38.37
CA LYS A 158 19.56 -23.56 -39.00
C LYS A 158 20.40 -22.87 -37.93
N GLU A 159 21.64 -23.22 -37.96
CA GLU A 159 22.76 -22.71 -37.20
C GLU A 159 22.66 -21.24 -36.83
N GLN A 160 22.71 -20.96 -35.51
CA GLN A 160 23.15 -19.67 -35.04
C GLN A 160 24.33 -19.90 -34.07
N ALA A 161 25.54 -19.82 -34.63
CA ALA A 161 26.74 -19.58 -33.89
C ALA A 161 26.62 -18.20 -33.21
N GLY A 162 26.34 -18.23 -31.96
CA GLY A 162 26.21 -17.06 -31.07
C GLY A 162 26.53 -17.52 -29.66
N ALA A 163 27.69 -18.10 -29.43
CA ALA A 163 28.19 -18.35 -28.12
C ALA A 163 28.26 -17.02 -27.39
N THR A 164 27.35 -16.82 -26.41
CA THR A 164 27.47 -15.77 -25.43
C THR A 164 28.82 -15.97 -24.74
N ARG A 165 29.78 -15.09 -25.02
CA ARG A 165 31.06 -15.05 -24.31
C ARG A 165 30.71 -14.95 -22.80
N ALA A 166 31.18 -15.93 -22.06
CA ALA A 166 31.26 -15.85 -20.62
C ALA A 166 32.03 -14.56 -20.27
N ILE A 167 31.38 -13.68 -19.50
CA ILE A 167 32.07 -12.54 -18.90
C ILE A 167 33.02 -13.14 -17.84
N THR A 168 34.25 -13.36 -18.23
CA THR A 168 35.31 -13.62 -17.25
C THR A 168 35.48 -12.33 -16.46
N HIS A 169 35.10 -12.37 -15.20
CA HIS A 169 35.48 -11.36 -14.24
C HIS A 169 36.99 -11.43 -14.12
N GLU A 170 37.70 -10.46 -14.71
CA GLU A 170 39.04 -10.16 -14.27
C GLU A 170 39.00 -9.79 -12.79
N PRO A 171 39.94 -10.29 -11.96
CA PRO A 171 39.99 -9.89 -10.56
C PRO A 171 40.13 -8.38 -10.50
N SER A 172 39.12 -7.71 -9.97
CA SER A 172 39.14 -6.28 -9.73
C SER A 172 40.37 -5.96 -8.86
N THR A 173 41.28 -5.16 -9.40
CA THR A 173 42.36 -4.55 -8.59
C THR A 173 41.69 -3.87 -7.39
N PRO A 174 42.19 -4.13 -6.16
CA PRO A 174 41.65 -3.45 -4.99
C PRO A 174 41.79 -1.95 -5.20
N MET A 175 40.67 -1.22 -5.02
CA MET A 175 40.67 0.24 -5.05
C MET A 175 41.58 0.72 -3.92
N ARG A 176 42.82 1.00 -4.27
CA ARG A 176 43.76 1.68 -3.40
C ARG A 176 43.36 3.15 -3.43
N SER A 177 42.92 3.68 -2.31
CA SER A 177 42.71 5.11 -2.15
C SER A 177 44.02 5.84 -2.49
N PRO A 178 44.08 6.75 -3.46
CA PRO A 178 45.32 7.36 -3.89
C PRO A 178 45.77 8.53 -3.03
N ASP A 179 45.14 8.80 -1.90
CA ASP A 179 45.46 10.01 -1.14
C ASP A 179 45.79 9.71 0.32
N PRO A 180 47.08 9.72 0.68
CA PRO A 180 47.50 9.66 2.07
C PRO A 180 47.38 10.98 2.84
N GLU A 181 46.91 12.06 2.20
CA GLU A 181 46.71 13.36 2.80
C GLU A 181 45.20 13.70 2.99
N TRP A 182 44.47 12.80 3.66
CA TRP A 182 43.18 13.19 4.16
C TRP A 182 43.37 14.07 5.38
N GLU A 183 43.29 15.40 5.20
CA GLU A 183 43.29 16.35 6.30
C GLU A 183 42.08 16.05 7.24
N VAL A 184 42.41 15.72 8.50
CA VAL A 184 41.44 15.52 9.56
C VAL A 184 40.70 16.84 9.75
N MET A 185 39.40 16.88 9.44
CA MET A 185 38.56 18.06 9.68
C MET A 185 38.67 18.50 11.14
N PRO A 186 38.94 19.77 11.43
CA PRO A 186 39.05 20.26 12.81
C PRO A 186 37.68 20.18 13.47
N ILE A 187 37.63 19.50 14.62
CA ILE A 187 36.46 19.49 15.51
C ILE A 187 36.27 20.90 16.05
N ALA A 188 35.13 21.53 15.75
CA ALA A 188 34.76 22.81 16.30
C ALA A 188 34.64 22.70 17.83
N SER A 189 35.63 23.21 18.54
CA SER A 189 35.57 23.37 19.98
C SER A 189 34.62 24.53 20.33
N GLY A 190 33.40 24.20 20.73
CA GLY A 190 32.43 25.15 21.23
C GLY A 190 32.82 25.65 22.61
N ALA A 191 33.57 26.74 22.69
CA ALA A 191 33.71 27.51 23.89
C ALA A 191 32.48 28.43 24.07
N GLY A 192 31.47 27.93 24.75
CA GLY A 192 30.33 28.72 25.17
C GLY A 192 30.77 29.71 26.27
N LYS A 193 30.75 31.00 25.94
CA LYS A 193 30.95 32.11 26.90
C LYS A 193 29.62 32.36 27.61
N ALA A 194 29.58 32.17 28.91
CA ALA A 194 28.45 32.49 29.76
C ALA A 194 28.23 34.02 29.81
N PRO A 195 26.97 34.50 29.84
CA PRO A 195 26.69 35.92 30.08
C PRO A 195 26.79 36.24 31.59
N VAL A 196 27.30 37.40 31.85
CA VAL A 196 27.29 38.09 33.15
C VAL A 196 25.93 38.75 33.35
#